data_49197ec8bbe016fb32801d2a57246284
#
_entry.id   49197ec8bbe016fb32801d2a57246284
#
_cell.length_a   1.000
_cell.length_b   1.000
_cell.length_c   1.000
_cell.angle_alpha   90.00
_cell.angle_beta   90.00
_cell.angle_gamma   90.00
#
_symmetry.space_group_name_H-M   'P 1'
#
loop_
_entity.id
_entity.type
_entity.pdbx_description
1 polymer ?
#
loop_
_entity_poly.entity_id
_entity_poly.type
_entity_poly.pdbx_seq_one_letter_code
_entity_poly.pdbx_strand_id
1 'polypeptide(L)'
;MIAIQEVARRGAAAARFQSRTEERLLQLIVDAIVSLFQAKASSIALFLNEPDRLEYRVAGGPETGDVVGMSVAPTQGIVGYVYSTGESIALTDISQDPRFDPTIAQETGYTPRCVAAVPLVTDDQVVGVLEVFDKANGETFSVRDMEVLAAFGAQAGAAIQGTRVQHDLPVLLADTFRQLTPDMSDEEVEAMVSVATRELDVDDESPFWSLVDQVSSLRDLGEGELELVGDILRAVAGHRQHRSRFGRPSAR
;
A
#
# COMPACT_ATOMS: atom_id res chain seq x y z
N MET A 1 38.25 -5.05 -5.58
CA MET A 1 37.62 -4.80 -4.27
C MET A 1 36.90 -3.44 -4.21
N ILE A 2 37.45 -2.38 -4.75
CA ILE A 2 36.81 -1.02 -4.75
C ILE A 2 35.51 -0.99 -5.58
N ALA A 3 35.50 -1.63 -6.76
CA ALA A 3 34.32 -1.67 -7.63
C ALA A 3 33.10 -2.37 -6.98
N ILE A 4 33.32 -3.50 -6.29
CA ILE A 4 32.24 -4.24 -5.59
C ILE A 4 31.62 -3.40 -4.45
N GLN A 5 32.44 -2.64 -3.73
CA GLN A 5 31.95 -1.74 -2.67
C GLN A 5 31.15 -0.57 -3.23
N GLU A 6 31.53 -0.04 -4.40
CA GLU A 6 30.80 1.05 -5.06
C GLU A 6 29.45 0.57 -5.62
N VAL A 7 29.39 -0.61 -6.25
CA VAL A 7 28.14 -1.23 -6.72
C VAL A 7 27.21 -1.52 -5.54
N ALA A 8 27.72 -2.10 -4.45
CA ALA A 8 26.94 -2.34 -3.24
C ALA A 8 26.41 -1.04 -2.63
N ARG A 9 27.21 0.05 -2.65
CA ARG A 9 26.80 1.37 -2.13
C ARG A 9 25.74 2.02 -3.00
N ARG A 10 25.84 1.93 -4.33
CA ARG A 10 24.83 2.45 -5.27
C ARG A 10 23.54 1.65 -5.21
N GLY A 11 23.61 0.31 -5.15
CA GLY A 11 22.44 -0.55 -4.94
C GLY A 11 21.72 -0.24 -3.63
N ALA A 12 22.45 -0.05 -2.53
CA ALA A 12 21.88 0.36 -1.25
C ALA A 12 21.27 1.77 -1.28
N ALA A 13 21.84 2.69 -2.07
CA ALA A 13 21.27 4.02 -2.24
C ALA A 13 19.99 4.01 -3.07
N ALA A 14 19.94 3.22 -4.16
CA ALA A 14 18.76 3.02 -4.99
C ALA A 14 17.62 2.37 -4.18
N ALA A 15 17.91 1.30 -3.44
CA ALA A 15 16.93 0.65 -2.57
C ALA A 15 16.34 1.59 -1.51
N ARG A 16 17.16 2.49 -0.92
CA ARG A 16 16.69 3.51 0.03
C ARG A 16 15.81 4.58 -0.63
N PHE A 17 16.12 4.96 -1.86
CA PHE A 17 15.33 5.93 -2.60
C PHE A 17 13.95 5.39 -2.95
N GLN A 18 13.88 4.13 -3.40
CA GLN A 18 12.62 3.43 -3.73
C GLN A 18 11.75 3.18 -2.50
N SER A 19 12.35 2.74 -1.39
CA SER A 19 11.64 2.58 -0.12
C SER A 19 10.96 3.91 0.30
N ARG A 20 11.60 5.04 0.07
CA ARG A 20 11.01 6.36 0.35
C ARG A 20 9.85 6.72 -0.59
N THR A 21 9.91 6.31 -1.84
CA THR A 21 8.83 6.55 -2.81
C THR A 21 7.61 5.70 -2.45
N GLU A 22 7.80 4.40 -2.17
CA GLU A 22 6.74 3.50 -1.70
C GLU A 22 6.09 4.05 -0.42
N GLU A 23 6.89 4.36 0.60
CA GLU A 23 6.41 4.91 1.87
C GLU A 23 5.62 6.20 1.67
N ARG A 24 6.08 7.10 0.79
CA ARG A 24 5.38 8.34 0.46
C ARG A 24 4.01 8.08 -0.18
N LEU A 25 3.92 7.15 -1.13
CA LEU A 25 2.67 6.78 -1.77
C LEU A 25 1.69 6.15 -0.78
N LEU A 26 2.17 5.23 0.06
CA LEU A 26 1.36 4.62 1.11
C LEU A 26 0.90 5.65 2.15
N GLN A 27 1.76 6.63 2.50
CA GLN A 27 1.39 7.72 3.41
C GLN A 27 0.27 8.59 2.83
N LEU A 28 0.33 8.93 1.54
CA LEU A 28 -0.75 9.69 0.87
C LEU A 28 -2.09 8.94 0.93
N ILE A 29 -2.08 7.61 0.77
CA ILE A 29 -3.28 6.78 0.91
C ILE A 29 -3.83 6.86 2.34
N VAL A 30 -2.97 6.70 3.34
CA VAL A 30 -3.37 6.78 4.75
C VAL A 30 -3.95 8.15 5.08
N ASP A 31 -3.29 9.23 4.65
CA ASP A 31 -3.76 10.60 4.88
C ASP A 31 -5.10 10.89 4.20
N ALA A 32 -5.30 10.37 2.98
CA ALA A 32 -6.56 10.46 2.26
C ALA A 32 -7.69 9.72 3.00
N ILE A 33 -7.42 8.53 3.52
CA ILE A 33 -8.37 7.72 4.29
C ILE A 33 -8.74 8.42 5.60
N VAL A 34 -7.76 8.93 6.34
CA VAL A 34 -7.99 9.70 7.57
C VAL A 34 -8.90 10.91 7.29
N SER A 35 -8.62 11.63 6.21
CA SER A 35 -9.43 12.80 5.81
C SER A 35 -10.84 12.41 5.38
N LEU A 36 -10.97 11.36 4.54
CA LEU A 36 -12.25 10.92 3.99
C LEU A 36 -13.21 10.39 5.05
N PHE A 37 -12.70 9.56 5.97
CA PHE A 37 -13.50 8.99 7.05
C PHE A 37 -13.51 9.87 8.31
N GLN A 38 -12.76 10.97 8.33
CA GLN A 38 -12.48 11.75 9.54
C GLN A 38 -12.05 10.81 10.68
N ALA A 39 -11.22 9.84 10.34
CA ALA A 39 -10.82 8.78 11.26
C ALA A 39 -9.81 9.30 12.30
N LYS A 40 -9.79 8.67 13.47
CA LYS A 40 -8.80 8.99 14.50
C LYS A 40 -7.42 8.45 14.17
N ALA A 41 -7.36 7.30 13.50
CA ALA A 41 -6.12 6.70 13.06
C ALA A 41 -6.34 5.83 11.81
N SER A 42 -5.29 5.69 11.01
CA SER A 42 -5.19 4.70 9.93
C SER A 42 -3.74 4.26 9.82
N SER A 43 -3.50 3.02 9.38
CA SER A 43 -2.17 2.47 9.22
C SER A 43 -2.11 1.46 8.09
N ILE A 44 -0.90 1.26 7.55
CA ILE A 44 -0.58 0.15 6.65
C ILE A 44 0.55 -0.66 7.27
N ALA A 45 0.28 -1.95 7.46
CA ALA A 45 1.29 -2.95 7.82
C ALA A 45 1.63 -3.80 6.60
N LEU A 46 2.92 -4.00 6.34
CA LEU A 46 3.42 -4.83 5.25
C LEU A 46 4.09 -6.08 5.80
N PHE A 47 3.92 -7.19 5.08
CA PHE A 47 4.61 -8.43 5.40
C PHE A 47 6.08 -8.35 5.00
N LEU A 48 6.94 -8.72 5.93
CA LEU A 48 8.38 -8.86 5.74
C LEU A 48 8.79 -10.29 6.06
N ASN A 49 9.65 -10.83 5.20
CA ASN A 49 10.36 -12.09 5.47
C ASN A 49 11.59 -11.82 6.36
N GLU A 50 12.06 -12.85 7.07
CA GLU A 50 13.33 -12.89 7.78
C GLU A 50 13.51 -11.87 8.93
N PRO A 51 12.81 -12.03 10.05
CA PRO A 51 11.79 -13.04 10.35
C PRO A 51 10.42 -12.64 9.82
N ASP A 52 9.56 -13.63 9.58
CA ASP A 52 8.18 -13.42 9.16
C ASP A 52 7.44 -12.54 10.17
N ARG A 53 7.03 -11.35 9.73
CA ARG A 53 6.29 -10.38 10.54
C ARG A 53 5.48 -9.43 9.69
N LEU A 54 4.48 -8.82 10.28
CA LEU A 54 3.80 -7.63 9.76
C LEU A 54 4.40 -6.41 10.45
N GLU A 55 4.96 -5.48 9.68
CA GLU A 55 5.56 -4.25 10.19
C GLU A 55 4.73 -3.05 9.73
N TYR A 56 4.36 -2.18 10.66
CA TYR A 56 3.65 -0.93 10.38
C TYR A 56 4.60 0.04 9.68
N ARG A 57 4.37 0.28 8.39
CA ARG A 57 5.22 1.10 7.52
C ARG A 57 4.83 2.57 7.49
N VAL A 58 3.55 2.83 7.52
CA VAL A 58 2.98 4.18 7.51
C VAL A 58 1.75 4.24 8.42
N ALA A 59 1.52 5.41 9.00
CA ALA A 59 0.36 5.67 9.81
C ALA A 59 -0.02 7.16 9.75
N GLY A 60 -1.28 7.47 10.03
CA GLY A 60 -1.79 8.83 10.02
C GLY A 60 -3.01 8.99 10.91
N GLY A 61 -3.34 10.25 11.23
CA GLY A 61 -4.42 10.61 12.13
C GLY A 61 -3.94 11.08 13.51
N PRO A 62 -4.83 11.74 14.28
CA PRO A 62 -4.44 12.37 15.56
C PRO A 62 -4.08 11.38 16.67
N GLU A 63 -4.49 10.11 16.57
CA GLU A 63 -4.33 9.10 17.63
C GLU A 63 -3.39 7.95 17.23
N THR A 64 -2.56 8.12 16.17
CA THR A 64 -1.67 7.05 15.69
C THR A 64 -0.55 6.67 16.65
N GLY A 65 -0.09 7.59 17.49
CA GLY A 65 1.10 7.38 18.32
C GLY A 65 2.34 7.01 17.47
N ASP A 66 3.31 6.36 18.10
CA ASP A 66 4.57 5.91 17.47
C ASP A 66 4.46 4.46 16.94
N VAL A 67 3.38 4.13 16.20
CA VAL A 67 3.15 2.76 15.70
C VAL A 67 4.10 2.37 14.54
N VAL A 68 4.61 3.34 13.78
CA VAL A 68 5.49 3.07 12.63
C VAL A 68 6.79 2.40 13.10
N GLY A 69 7.13 1.29 12.46
CA GLY A 69 8.27 0.44 12.82
C GLY A 69 7.94 -0.65 13.84
N MET A 70 6.78 -0.60 14.50
CA MET A 70 6.33 -1.72 15.34
C MET A 70 5.97 -2.91 14.45
N SER A 71 6.07 -4.11 15.02
CA SER A 71 5.76 -5.33 14.27
C SER A 71 5.04 -6.35 15.12
N VAL A 72 4.21 -7.17 14.46
CA VAL A 72 3.47 -8.27 15.06
C VAL A 72 3.67 -9.55 14.25
N ALA A 73 3.37 -10.70 14.86
CA ALA A 73 3.38 -11.96 14.12
C ALA A 73 2.29 -11.97 13.02
N PRO A 74 2.49 -12.70 11.90
CA PRO A 74 1.55 -12.70 10.77
C PRO A 74 0.14 -13.23 11.10
N THR A 75 -0.05 -13.81 12.28
CA THR A 75 -1.34 -14.32 12.77
C THR A 75 -1.85 -13.58 14.00
N GLN A 76 -1.14 -12.54 14.46
CA GLN A 76 -1.43 -11.82 15.69
C GLN A 76 -2.37 -10.64 15.44
N GLY A 77 -3.41 -10.52 16.25
CA GLY A 77 -4.33 -9.39 16.23
C GLY A 77 -5.27 -9.39 15.01
N ILE A 78 -6.00 -8.30 14.83
CA ILE A 78 -6.89 -8.09 13.68
C ILE A 78 -6.08 -8.02 12.39
N VAL A 79 -4.96 -7.31 12.40
CA VAL A 79 -4.06 -7.18 11.25
C VAL A 79 -3.55 -8.55 10.78
N GLY A 80 -3.15 -9.43 11.71
CA GLY A 80 -2.71 -10.79 11.39
C GLY A 80 -3.85 -11.67 10.87
N TYR A 81 -5.07 -11.51 11.39
CA TYR A 81 -6.25 -12.18 10.85
C TYR A 81 -6.51 -11.82 9.40
N VAL A 82 -6.58 -10.52 9.08
CA VAL A 82 -6.83 -10.04 7.71
C VAL A 82 -5.72 -10.48 6.75
N TYR A 83 -4.45 -10.40 7.20
CA TYR A 83 -3.31 -10.87 6.42
C TYR A 83 -3.40 -12.37 6.10
N SER A 84 -3.63 -13.20 7.12
CA SER A 84 -3.60 -14.67 6.97
C SER A 84 -4.79 -15.26 6.25
N THR A 85 -5.96 -14.61 6.33
CA THR A 85 -7.20 -15.09 5.68
C THR A 85 -7.49 -14.41 4.35
N GLY A 86 -6.99 -13.20 4.12
CA GLY A 86 -7.37 -12.36 3.00
C GLY A 86 -8.80 -11.79 3.10
N GLU A 87 -9.44 -11.94 4.25
CA GLU A 87 -10.82 -11.47 4.47
C GLU A 87 -10.83 -10.06 5.07
N SER A 88 -11.61 -9.16 4.47
CA SER A 88 -11.87 -7.84 5.03
C SER A 88 -12.77 -7.93 6.25
N ILE A 89 -12.55 -7.06 7.24
CA ILE A 89 -13.32 -7.05 8.48
C ILE A 89 -13.72 -5.63 8.88
N ALA A 90 -14.93 -5.49 9.47
CA ALA A 90 -15.37 -4.29 10.15
C ALA A 90 -15.94 -4.67 11.52
N LEU A 91 -15.38 -4.09 12.58
CA LEU A 91 -15.79 -4.33 13.96
C LEU A 91 -16.31 -3.05 14.59
N THR A 92 -17.47 -3.14 15.24
CA THR A 92 -18.11 -2.00 15.93
C THR A 92 -17.60 -1.81 17.35
N ASP A 93 -17.08 -2.87 17.95
CA ASP A 93 -16.41 -2.88 19.27
C ASP A 93 -15.28 -3.90 19.23
N ILE A 94 -14.07 -3.41 19.02
CA ILE A 94 -12.88 -4.25 18.91
C ILE A 94 -12.55 -5.00 20.21
N SER A 95 -12.92 -4.43 21.36
CA SER A 95 -12.63 -5.00 22.66
C SER A 95 -13.39 -6.31 22.95
N GLN A 96 -14.47 -6.56 22.23
CA GLN A 96 -15.29 -7.76 22.32
C GLN A 96 -14.84 -8.86 21.35
N ASP A 97 -13.93 -8.54 20.43
CA ASP A 97 -13.47 -9.53 19.45
C ASP A 97 -12.29 -10.34 20.02
N PRO A 98 -12.35 -11.68 20.00
CA PRO A 98 -11.30 -12.53 20.56
C PRO A 98 -9.96 -12.43 19.81
N ARG A 99 -9.94 -11.85 18.62
CA ARG A 99 -8.73 -11.61 17.82
C ARG A 99 -8.01 -10.32 18.22
N PHE A 100 -8.66 -9.46 19.00
CA PHE A 100 -8.03 -8.22 19.45
C PHE A 100 -6.81 -8.50 20.33
N ASP A 101 -5.66 -7.96 19.92
CA ASP A 101 -4.45 -7.98 20.72
C ASP A 101 -4.18 -6.57 21.29
N PRO A 102 -4.17 -6.41 22.59
CA PRO A 102 -3.98 -5.10 23.22
C PRO A 102 -2.52 -4.61 23.21
N THR A 103 -1.57 -5.40 22.71
CA THR A 103 -0.14 -5.06 22.78
C THR A 103 0.16 -3.72 22.12
N ILE A 104 -0.27 -3.53 20.87
CA ILE A 104 -0.08 -2.25 20.14
C ILE A 104 -0.82 -1.10 20.83
N ALA A 105 -2.05 -1.34 21.29
CA ALA A 105 -2.82 -0.34 22.02
C ALA A 105 -2.13 0.09 23.34
N GLN A 106 -1.48 -0.83 24.04
CA GLN A 106 -0.73 -0.54 25.26
C GLN A 106 0.53 0.27 24.97
N GLU A 107 1.25 -0.05 23.89
CA GLU A 107 2.49 0.63 23.51
C GLU A 107 2.24 2.03 22.96
N THR A 108 1.20 2.20 22.16
CA THR A 108 0.84 3.51 21.57
C THR A 108 -0.01 4.40 22.50
N GLY A 109 -0.60 3.82 23.54
CA GLY A 109 -1.53 4.51 24.44
C GLY A 109 -2.91 4.78 23.86
N TYR A 110 -3.20 4.29 22.63
CA TYR A 110 -4.49 4.44 21.96
C TYR A 110 -5.20 3.10 21.84
N THR A 111 -6.39 3.01 22.42
CA THR A 111 -7.28 1.84 22.28
C THR A 111 -8.46 2.21 21.41
N PRO A 112 -8.53 1.75 20.15
CA PRO A 112 -9.64 2.03 19.27
C PRO A 112 -10.91 1.31 19.74
N ARG A 113 -12.07 1.92 19.44
CA ARG A 113 -13.37 1.31 19.67
C ARG A 113 -13.80 0.46 18.45
N CYS A 114 -13.69 1.01 17.26
CA CYS A 114 -14.07 0.32 16.04
C CYS A 114 -12.93 0.33 15.02
N VAL A 115 -12.92 -0.69 14.16
CA VAL A 115 -11.92 -0.86 13.10
C VAL A 115 -12.57 -1.35 11.82
N ALA A 116 -12.06 -0.88 10.69
CA ALA A 116 -12.22 -1.52 9.40
C ALA A 116 -10.83 -1.87 8.86
N ALA A 117 -10.65 -3.09 8.36
CA ALA A 117 -9.39 -3.55 7.84
C ALA A 117 -9.60 -4.35 6.55
N VAL A 118 -8.72 -4.12 5.57
CA VAL A 118 -8.74 -4.77 4.26
C VAL A 118 -7.36 -5.26 3.87
N PRO A 119 -7.25 -6.41 3.17
CA PRO A 119 -5.97 -6.90 2.68
C PRO A 119 -5.45 -6.04 1.51
N LEU A 120 -4.15 -5.88 1.45
CA LEU A 120 -3.42 -5.38 0.29
C LEU A 120 -2.98 -6.59 -0.54
N VAL A 121 -3.48 -6.68 -1.77
CA VAL A 121 -3.26 -7.86 -2.62
C VAL A 121 -2.47 -7.49 -3.86
N THR A 122 -1.42 -8.27 -4.14
CA THR A 122 -0.64 -8.21 -5.38
C THR A 122 -0.47 -9.63 -5.92
N ASP A 123 -0.68 -9.85 -7.22
CA ASP A 123 -0.50 -11.17 -7.86
C ASP A 123 -1.18 -12.32 -7.09
N ASP A 124 -2.43 -12.09 -6.65
CA ASP A 124 -3.25 -13.02 -5.84
C ASP A 124 -2.65 -13.37 -4.45
N GLN A 125 -1.66 -12.61 -3.98
CA GLN A 125 -1.09 -12.78 -2.65
C GLN A 125 -1.37 -11.55 -1.77
N VAL A 126 -1.69 -11.80 -0.51
CA VAL A 126 -1.78 -10.73 0.49
C VAL A 126 -0.36 -10.30 0.89
N VAL A 127 -0.03 -9.04 0.66
CA VAL A 127 1.28 -8.46 0.97
C VAL A 127 1.27 -7.54 2.18
N GLY A 128 0.08 -7.23 2.69
CA GLY A 128 -0.09 -6.34 3.84
C GLY A 128 -1.55 -6.11 4.16
N VAL A 129 -1.80 -5.19 5.07
CA VAL A 129 -3.14 -4.82 5.54
C VAL A 129 -3.23 -3.31 5.70
N LEU A 130 -4.35 -2.75 5.27
CA LEU A 130 -4.75 -1.38 5.52
C LEU A 130 -5.83 -1.38 6.60
N GLU A 131 -5.62 -0.62 7.67
CA GLU A 131 -6.54 -0.47 8.79
C GLU A 131 -6.97 0.99 8.96
N VAL A 132 -8.21 1.20 9.36
CA VAL A 132 -8.74 2.51 9.73
C VAL A 132 -9.57 2.39 11.01
N PHE A 133 -9.39 3.33 11.94
CA PHE A 133 -9.93 3.26 13.28
C PHE A 133 -10.77 4.49 13.63
N ASP A 134 -11.87 4.26 14.34
CA ASP A 134 -12.70 5.28 14.96
C ASP A 134 -13.06 6.44 14.02
N LYS A 135 -14.07 6.19 13.22
CA LYS A 135 -14.71 7.20 12.38
C LYS A 135 -15.27 8.36 13.24
N ALA A 136 -15.32 9.56 12.66
CA ALA A 136 -15.89 10.73 13.33
C ALA A 136 -17.28 10.47 13.93
N ASN A 137 -17.62 11.23 14.95
CA ASN A 137 -18.91 11.18 15.65
C ASN A 137 -19.24 9.80 16.28
N GLY A 138 -18.27 8.90 16.43
CA GLY A 138 -18.48 7.57 16.99
C GLY A 138 -19.27 6.62 16.09
N GLU A 139 -19.39 6.92 14.81
CA GLU A 139 -20.03 6.05 13.83
C GLU A 139 -19.21 4.79 13.59
N THR A 140 -19.89 3.73 13.18
CA THR A 140 -19.27 2.46 12.78
C THR A 140 -19.05 2.43 11.27
N PHE A 141 -18.17 1.56 10.80
CA PHE A 141 -17.92 1.39 9.36
C PHE A 141 -19.08 0.65 8.70
N SER A 142 -19.68 1.25 7.69
CA SER A 142 -20.75 0.68 6.87
C SER A 142 -20.18 -0.20 5.76
N VAL A 143 -21.04 -0.95 5.07
CA VAL A 143 -20.70 -1.73 3.86
C VAL A 143 -20.08 -0.82 2.80
N ARG A 144 -20.64 0.39 2.63
CA ARG A 144 -20.10 1.39 1.69
C ARG A 144 -18.71 1.85 2.06
N ASP A 145 -18.44 2.06 3.35
CA ASP A 145 -17.10 2.40 3.81
C ASP A 145 -16.10 1.28 3.49
N MET A 146 -16.52 0.03 3.64
CA MET A 146 -15.69 -1.13 3.30
C MET A 146 -15.40 -1.22 1.80
N GLU A 147 -16.37 -0.89 0.92
CA GLU A 147 -16.16 -0.83 -0.52
C GLU A 147 -15.11 0.23 -0.90
N VAL A 148 -15.21 1.41 -0.29
CA VAL A 148 -14.24 2.49 -0.50
C VAL A 148 -12.86 2.08 0.03
N LEU A 149 -12.79 1.54 1.23
CA LEU A 149 -11.53 1.10 1.83
C LEU A 149 -10.86 0.01 0.99
N ALA A 150 -11.65 -0.95 0.46
CA ALA A 150 -11.14 -1.99 -0.43
C ALA A 150 -10.57 -1.42 -1.74
N ALA A 151 -11.17 -0.34 -2.29
CA ALA A 151 -10.62 0.34 -3.45
C ALA A 151 -9.27 0.99 -3.15
N PHE A 152 -9.11 1.64 -2.00
CA PHE A 152 -7.82 2.16 -1.54
C PHE A 152 -6.80 1.04 -1.30
N GLY A 153 -7.21 -0.08 -0.72
CA GLY A 153 -6.38 -1.27 -0.54
C GLY A 153 -5.85 -1.83 -1.86
N ALA A 154 -6.72 -1.92 -2.88
CA ALA A 154 -6.33 -2.35 -4.22
C ALA A 154 -5.32 -1.39 -4.87
N GLN A 155 -5.46 -0.08 -4.66
CA GLN A 155 -4.50 0.91 -5.17
C GLN A 155 -3.16 0.85 -4.42
N ALA A 156 -3.19 0.66 -3.10
CA ALA A 156 -1.97 0.45 -2.32
C ALA A 156 -1.22 -0.81 -2.79
N GLY A 157 -1.94 -1.92 -3.02
CA GLY A 157 -1.36 -3.13 -3.61
C GLY A 157 -0.71 -2.88 -4.97
N ALA A 158 -1.39 -2.15 -5.87
CA ALA A 158 -0.84 -1.80 -7.17
C ALA A 158 0.41 -0.91 -7.07
N ALA A 159 0.44 0.04 -6.12
CA ALA A 159 1.62 0.88 -5.86
C ALA A 159 2.81 0.05 -5.38
N ILE A 160 2.59 -0.87 -4.43
CA ILE A 160 3.61 -1.80 -3.93
C ILE A 160 4.16 -2.68 -5.06
N GLN A 161 3.28 -3.22 -5.91
CA GLN A 161 3.69 -4.03 -7.06
C GLN A 161 4.52 -3.22 -8.05
N GLY A 162 4.10 -1.99 -8.36
CA GLY A 162 4.84 -1.10 -9.27
C GLY A 162 6.26 -0.82 -8.78
N THR A 163 6.43 -0.52 -7.50
CA THR A 163 7.75 -0.28 -6.92
C THR A 163 8.62 -1.54 -6.88
N ARG A 164 8.05 -2.72 -6.63
CA ARG A 164 8.78 -4.00 -6.68
C ARG A 164 9.26 -4.33 -8.09
N VAL A 165 8.39 -4.22 -9.10
CA VAL A 165 8.77 -4.47 -10.50
C VAL A 165 9.88 -3.52 -10.95
N GLN A 166 9.83 -2.24 -10.58
CA GLN A 166 10.89 -1.28 -10.87
C GLN A 166 12.22 -1.64 -10.17
N HIS A 167 12.15 -2.29 -9.00
CA HIS A 167 13.34 -2.73 -8.28
C HIS A 167 13.97 -3.98 -8.90
N ASP A 168 13.16 -4.98 -9.23
CA ASP A 168 13.63 -6.29 -9.67
C ASP A 168 14.11 -6.30 -11.12
N LEU A 169 13.50 -5.46 -11.97
CA LEU A 169 13.81 -5.40 -13.38
C LEU A 169 15.26 -5.02 -13.70
N PRO A 170 15.87 -3.98 -13.10
CA PRO A 170 17.29 -3.66 -13.30
C PRO A 170 18.21 -4.80 -12.90
N VAL A 171 17.90 -5.50 -11.83
CA VAL A 171 18.70 -6.65 -11.35
C VAL A 171 18.62 -7.81 -12.32
N LEU A 172 17.40 -8.17 -12.76
CA LEU A 172 17.17 -9.24 -13.74
C LEU A 172 17.80 -8.92 -15.09
N LEU A 173 17.72 -7.67 -15.56
CA LEU A 173 18.37 -7.23 -16.80
C LEU A 173 19.90 -7.30 -16.68
N ALA A 174 20.47 -6.85 -15.56
CA ALA A 174 21.91 -6.94 -15.31
C ALA A 174 22.41 -8.39 -15.34
N ASP A 175 21.72 -9.29 -14.67
CA ASP A 175 22.05 -10.72 -14.66
C ASP A 175 21.91 -11.36 -16.05
N THR A 176 20.87 -10.99 -16.79
CA THR A 176 20.67 -11.46 -18.17
C THR A 176 21.79 -10.95 -19.09
N PHE A 177 22.15 -9.68 -19.00
CA PHE A 177 23.26 -9.13 -19.81
C PHE A 177 24.59 -9.76 -19.45
N ARG A 178 24.92 -9.98 -18.18
CA ARG A 178 26.13 -10.70 -17.77
C ARG A 178 26.21 -12.11 -18.33
N GLN A 179 25.09 -12.83 -18.40
CA GLN A 179 25.02 -14.16 -18.98
C GLN A 179 25.20 -14.17 -20.50
N LEU A 180 24.61 -13.20 -21.19
CA LEU A 180 24.66 -13.12 -22.65
C LEU A 180 25.96 -12.50 -23.19
N THR A 181 26.62 -11.65 -22.40
CA THR A 181 27.81 -10.90 -22.80
C THR A 181 28.90 -10.98 -21.74
N PRO A 182 29.54 -12.16 -21.57
CA PRO A 182 30.53 -12.40 -20.51
C PRO A 182 31.79 -11.52 -20.63
N ASP A 183 32.04 -10.93 -21.80
CA ASP A 183 33.18 -10.06 -22.06
C ASP A 183 32.92 -8.58 -21.75
N MET A 184 31.70 -8.21 -21.37
CA MET A 184 31.35 -6.83 -20.99
C MET A 184 31.78 -6.53 -19.53
N SER A 185 32.25 -5.31 -19.32
CA SER A 185 32.53 -4.81 -17.98
C SER A 185 31.23 -4.52 -17.21
N ASP A 186 31.29 -4.55 -15.88
CA ASP A 186 30.15 -4.17 -15.03
C ASP A 186 29.62 -2.76 -15.32
N GLU A 187 30.51 -1.80 -15.71
CA GLU A 187 30.12 -0.44 -16.10
C GLU A 187 29.31 -0.41 -17.39
N GLU A 188 29.63 -1.25 -18.38
CA GLU A 188 28.89 -1.34 -19.65
C GLU A 188 27.52 -2.00 -19.44
N VAL A 189 27.45 -3.02 -18.58
CA VAL A 189 26.19 -3.67 -18.19
C VAL A 189 25.29 -2.67 -17.46
N GLU A 190 25.81 -1.89 -16.49
CA GLU A 190 25.05 -0.85 -15.79
C GLU A 190 24.53 0.23 -16.74
N ALA A 191 25.35 0.68 -17.69
CA ALA A 191 24.95 1.66 -18.69
C ALA A 191 23.80 1.15 -19.57
N MET A 192 23.85 -0.11 -20.02
CA MET A 192 22.77 -0.75 -20.79
C MET A 192 21.48 -0.88 -19.97
N VAL A 193 21.57 -1.34 -18.73
CA VAL A 193 20.41 -1.44 -17.82
C VAL A 193 19.80 -0.06 -17.60
N SER A 194 20.62 0.97 -17.34
CA SER A 194 20.15 2.35 -17.15
C SER A 194 19.40 2.90 -18.38
N VAL A 195 19.86 2.57 -19.60
CA VAL A 195 19.16 2.96 -20.83
C VAL A 195 17.84 2.19 -20.99
N ALA A 196 17.87 0.87 -20.74
CA ALA A 196 16.70 0.01 -20.89
C ALA A 196 15.59 0.32 -19.87
N THR A 197 15.93 0.79 -18.68
CA THR A 197 14.97 1.09 -17.61
C THR A 197 14.49 2.55 -17.63
N ARG A 198 15.18 3.46 -18.31
CA ARG A 198 14.83 4.89 -18.35
C ARG A 198 13.47 5.19 -18.98
N GLU A 199 13.00 4.36 -19.92
CA GLU A 199 11.67 4.48 -20.54
C GLU A 199 10.55 3.84 -19.70
N LEU A 200 10.92 3.14 -18.62
CA LEU A 200 9.99 2.48 -17.70
C LEU A 200 9.75 3.29 -16.41
N ASP A 201 10.43 4.44 -16.26
CA ASP A 201 10.05 5.42 -15.24
C ASP A 201 8.61 5.87 -15.51
N VAL A 202 7.70 5.24 -14.79
CA VAL A 202 6.27 5.58 -14.81
C VAL A 202 6.17 7.00 -14.27
N ASP A 203 5.70 7.91 -15.12
CA ASP A 203 5.37 9.28 -14.76
C ASP A 203 4.63 9.30 -13.41
N ASP A 204 5.16 10.05 -12.47
CA ASP A 204 4.56 10.40 -11.17
C ASP A 204 3.17 11.10 -11.34
N GLU A 205 2.76 11.39 -12.57
CA GLU A 205 1.50 12.00 -13.01
C GLU A 205 0.38 10.98 -13.30
N SER A 206 0.32 9.84 -12.60
CA SER A 206 -0.87 8.98 -12.77
C SER A 206 -2.12 9.74 -12.31
N PRO A 207 -3.22 9.74 -13.10
CA PRO A 207 -4.47 10.43 -12.76
C PRO A 207 -5.03 10.04 -11.39
N PHE A 208 -4.66 8.87 -10.89
CA PHE A 208 -5.03 8.38 -9.57
C PHE A 208 -4.31 9.16 -8.45
N TRP A 209 -3.00 9.36 -8.56
CA TRP A 209 -2.24 10.09 -7.53
C TRP A 209 -2.60 11.57 -7.50
N SER A 210 -2.90 12.15 -8.65
CA SER A 210 -3.50 13.49 -8.74
C SER A 210 -4.84 13.56 -8.00
N LEU A 211 -5.67 12.51 -8.07
CA LEU A 211 -6.93 12.43 -7.34
C LEU A 211 -6.71 12.27 -5.82
N VAL A 212 -5.75 11.44 -5.40
CA VAL A 212 -5.40 11.25 -3.98
C VAL A 212 -4.88 12.57 -3.39
N ASP A 213 -4.03 13.30 -4.11
CA ASP A 213 -3.52 14.60 -3.70
C ASP A 213 -4.64 15.66 -3.61
N GLN A 214 -5.57 15.64 -4.58
CA GLN A 214 -6.77 16.49 -4.54
C GLN A 214 -7.69 16.14 -3.36
N VAL A 215 -7.93 14.86 -3.08
CA VAL A 215 -8.74 14.42 -1.92
C VAL A 215 -8.04 14.81 -0.61
N SER A 216 -6.72 14.65 -0.51
CA SER A 216 -5.96 15.04 0.68
C SER A 216 -5.95 16.56 0.91
N SER A 217 -6.04 17.36 -0.16
CA SER A 217 -6.14 18.83 -0.09
C SER A 217 -7.54 19.35 0.27
N LEU A 218 -8.56 18.47 0.22
CA LEU A 218 -9.97 18.82 0.46
C LEU A 218 -10.36 18.73 1.95
N ARG A 219 -9.44 19.02 2.86
CA ARG A 219 -9.67 18.95 4.33
C ARG A 219 -10.83 19.78 4.86
N ASP A 220 -11.35 20.72 4.05
CA ASP A 220 -12.41 21.67 4.43
C ASP A 220 -13.75 21.38 3.76
N LEU A 221 -13.96 20.20 3.15
CA LEU A 221 -15.21 19.87 2.47
C LEU A 221 -16.34 19.45 3.43
N GLY A 222 -17.54 19.96 3.16
CA GLY A 222 -18.76 19.56 3.84
C GLY A 222 -19.24 18.15 3.42
N GLU A 223 -20.18 17.56 4.20
CA GLU A 223 -20.72 16.20 3.99
C GLU A 223 -21.21 15.93 2.55
N GLY A 224 -21.82 16.92 1.87
CA GLY A 224 -22.33 16.77 0.50
C GLY A 224 -21.23 16.66 -0.56
N GLU A 225 -20.06 17.24 -0.31
CA GLU A 225 -18.92 17.21 -1.24
C GLU A 225 -18.14 15.91 -1.07
N LEU A 226 -18.08 15.34 0.14
CA LEU A 226 -17.55 14.01 0.40
C LEU A 226 -18.40 12.92 -0.25
N GLU A 227 -19.74 13.12 -0.33
CA GLU A 227 -20.65 12.24 -1.05
C GLU A 227 -20.34 12.22 -2.56
N LEU A 228 -20.05 13.38 -3.15
CA LEU A 228 -19.68 13.52 -4.55
C LEU A 228 -18.36 12.81 -4.87
N VAL A 229 -17.34 12.94 -4.01
CA VAL A 229 -16.06 12.24 -4.16
C VAL A 229 -16.27 10.72 -4.11
N GLY A 230 -17.09 10.22 -3.19
CA GLY A 230 -17.49 8.81 -3.12
C GLY A 230 -18.19 8.32 -4.40
N ASP A 231 -19.03 9.17 -5.01
CA ASP A 231 -19.71 8.85 -6.28
C ASP A 231 -18.76 8.80 -7.47
N ILE A 232 -17.79 9.69 -7.53
CA ILE A 232 -16.74 9.71 -8.55
C ILE A 232 -15.86 8.46 -8.44
N LEU A 233 -15.41 8.10 -7.25
CA LEU A 233 -14.61 6.90 -7.02
C LEU A 233 -15.36 5.63 -7.41
N ARG A 234 -16.67 5.55 -7.13
CA ARG A 234 -17.54 4.44 -7.57
C ARG A 234 -17.70 4.38 -9.08
N ALA A 235 -17.87 5.52 -9.74
CA ALA A 235 -17.97 5.58 -11.20
C ALA A 235 -16.69 5.07 -11.89
N VAL A 236 -15.52 5.41 -11.33
CA VAL A 236 -14.21 4.95 -11.83
C VAL A 236 -14.03 3.45 -11.59
N ALA A 237 -14.38 2.94 -10.42
CA ALA A 237 -14.30 1.51 -10.10
C ALA A 237 -15.28 0.68 -10.95
N GLY A 238 -16.50 1.17 -11.19
CA GLY A 238 -17.51 0.51 -12.02
C GLY A 238 -17.17 0.41 -13.52
N HIS A 239 -16.36 1.33 -14.02
CA HIS A 239 -15.94 1.33 -15.44
C HIS A 239 -14.99 0.17 -15.79
N ARG A 240 -14.22 -0.35 -14.84
CA ARG A 240 -13.34 -1.52 -15.06
C ARG A 240 -14.10 -2.83 -15.20
N GLN A 241 -15.21 -3.02 -14.49
CA GLN A 241 -16.01 -4.25 -14.59
C GLN A 241 -16.74 -4.39 -15.94
N HIS A 242 -17.00 -3.30 -16.63
CA HIS A 242 -17.64 -3.37 -17.95
C HIS A 242 -16.69 -3.71 -19.09
N ARG A 243 -15.40 -3.42 -18.98
CA ARG A 243 -14.40 -3.73 -20.03
C ARG A 243 -14.02 -5.22 -20.09
N SER A 244 -14.11 -5.96 -19.01
CA SER A 244 -13.78 -7.39 -18.97
C SER A 244 -14.89 -8.31 -19.58
N ARG A 245 -16.10 -7.78 -19.83
CA ARG A 245 -17.21 -8.57 -20.40
C ARG A 245 -17.30 -8.56 -21.93
N PHE A 246 -16.54 -7.71 -22.64
CA PHE A 246 -16.65 -7.55 -24.10
C PHE A 246 -15.40 -7.98 -24.90
N GLY A 247 -14.46 -8.70 -24.34
CA GLY A 247 -13.19 -9.11 -24.99
C GLY A 247 -13.03 -10.60 -25.21
N ARG A 248 -13.99 -11.31 -25.84
CA ARG A 248 -13.71 -12.59 -26.50
C ARG A 248 -14.21 -12.54 -27.94
N PRO A 249 -13.32 -12.45 -28.96
CA PRO A 249 -13.69 -12.79 -30.32
C PRO A 249 -13.80 -14.30 -30.43
N SER A 250 -14.99 -14.77 -30.87
CA SER A 250 -15.20 -16.16 -31.25
C SER A 250 -14.32 -16.50 -32.46
N ALA A 251 -13.42 -17.45 -32.31
CA ALA A 251 -12.75 -18.10 -33.42
C ALA A 251 -13.76 -18.94 -34.19
N ARG A 252 -13.86 -18.70 -35.49
CA ARG A 252 -14.25 -19.66 -36.51
C ARG A 252 -13.08 -19.92 -37.40
#